data_58ea644e657ba7435121b79960bdd288
#
_entry.id   58ea644e657ba7435121b79960bdd288
#
_cell.length_a   1.000
_cell.length_b   1.000
_cell.length_c   1.000
_cell.angle_alpha   90.00
_cell.angle_beta   90.00
_cell.angle_gamma   90.00
#
_symmetry.space_group_name_H-M   'P 1'
#
loop_
_entity.id
_entity.type
_entity.pdbx_description
1 polymer ?
#
loop_
_entity_poly.entity_id
_entity_poly.type
_entity_poly.pdbx_seq_one_letter_code
_entity_poly.pdbx_strand_id
1 'polypeptide(L)'
;IELQFYKGKEFYNQDIDIARLNTGRAAIWHAFRMTGCKAIWIPYYQCDTVRETLLEYGVEVKYYHTDWNFNPIDLSPMDDEAVLFVNYYGVMSHKRMVDLANQSKNPIIDNCQAFFNKPIDGAMNIYSCRKFVGTPDGAYVIGKDAHKYVEKYPQCYSSDTATFLLMRIEYGCEGKAYEARSINEHRIDGEPVMKMSKLTRAILDGTDYEYIKRCRRDNFVFAHDMLGCINKINPLQYYDEDTVPMVYPLVVEDEQLIQRLFDAKHF
;
A
#
# COMPACT_ATOMS: atom_id res chain seq x y z
N ILE A 1 8.48 7.81 -33.10
CA ILE A 1 7.23 7.13 -32.72
C ILE A 1 7.32 6.89 -31.22
N GLU A 2 6.36 7.42 -30.49
CA GLU A 2 6.33 7.33 -29.03
C GLU A 2 5.08 6.58 -28.60
N LEU A 3 5.17 5.92 -27.45
CA LEU A 3 4.02 5.34 -26.79
C LEU A 3 3.15 6.47 -26.26
N GLN A 4 1.91 6.55 -26.71
CA GLN A 4 0.99 7.58 -26.27
C GLN A 4 0.01 7.03 -25.26
N PHE A 5 0.02 7.64 -24.07
CA PHE A 5 -0.98 7.40 -23.04
C PHE A 5 -2.07 8.47 -23.11
N TYR A 6 -3.27 8.11 -22.64
CA TYR A 6 -4.31 9.09 -22.39
C TYR A 6 -3.78 10.16 -21.41
N LYS A 7 -3.95 11.43 -21.75
CA LYS A 7 -3.49 12.55 -20.93
C LYS A 7 -4.55 12.91 -19.88
N GLY A 8 -4.60 12.17 -18.82
CA GLY A 8 -5.37 12.49 -17.62
C GLY A 8 -4.48 13.12 -16.54
N LYS A 9 -4.81 12.83 -15.32
CA LYS A 9 -4.04 13.23 -14.14
C LYS A 9 -3.94 12.04 -13.17
N GLU A 10 -2.79 11.89 -12.54
CA GLU A 10 -2.64 10.96 -11.44
C GLU A 10 -3.67 11.20 -10.32
N PHE A 11 -4.04 10.18 -9.57
CA PHE A 11 -5.11 10.29 -8.55
C PHE A 11 -4.81 11.37 -7.50
N TYR A 12 -3.57 11.38 -7.00
CA TYR A 12 -3.11 12.41 -6.06
C TYR A 12 -2.38 13.53 -6.81
N ASN A 13 -3.14 14.46 -7.40
CA ASN A 13 -2.63 15.55 -8.23
C ASN A 13 -2.93 16.97 -7.70
N GLN A 14 -3.55 17.08 -6.53
CA GLN A 14 -3.91 18.36 -5.93
C GLN A 14 -2.67 19.07 -5.38
N ASP A 15 -2.82 20.36 -5.03
CA ASP A 15 -1.79 21.18 -4.37
C ASP A 15 -1.57 20.75 -2.91
N ILE A 16 -1.31 19.47 -2.72
CA ILE A 16 -0.94 18.87 -1.45
C ILE A 16 0.55 18.59 -1.41
N ASP A 17 1.10 18.64 -0.24
CA ASP A 17 2.50 18.34 -0.01
C ASP A 17 2.74 16.84 -0.23
N ILE A 18 3.40 16.50 -1.34
CA ILE A 18 3.50 15.14 -1.83
C ILE A 18 4.93 14.77 -2.23
N ALA A 19 5.41 13.62 -1.78
CA ALA A 19 6.59 12.93 -2.30
C ALA A 19 6.18 11.77 -3.20
N ARG A 20 6.84 11.64 -4.37
CA ARG A 20 6.67 10.54 -5.31
C ARG A 20 7.93 9.69 -5.31
N LEU A 21 7.82 8.48 -4.76
CA LEU A 21 8.94 7.58 -4.50
C LEU A 21 8.76 6.26 -5.25
N ASN A 22 9.84 5.45 -5.32
CA ASN A 22 9.85 4.21 -6.08
C ASN A 22 9.06 3.07 -5.40
N THR A 23 9.08 2.95 -4.07
CA THR A 23 8.46 1.82 -3.37
C THR A 23 7.71 2.24 -2.11
N GLY A 24 6.77 1.39 -1.64
CA GLY A 24 6.05 1.62 -0.39
C GLY A 24 6.97 1.65 0.84
N ARG A 25 8.00 0.79 0.90
CA ARG A 25 8.98 0.82 2.00
C ARG A 25 9.84 2.07 1.98
N ALA A 26 10.25 2.54 0.80
CA ALA A 26 10.93 3.83 0.66
C ALA A 26 10.03 4.97 1.17
N ALA A 27 8.74 4.89 0.90
CA ALA A 27 7.75 5.85 1.38
C ALA A 27 7.61 5.80 2.91
N ILE A 28 7.59 4.62 3.54
CA ILE A 28 7.52 4.47 5.00
C ILE A 28 8.76 5.08 5.68
N TRP A 29 9.95 4.76 5.19
CA TRP A 29 11.17 5.35 5.73
C TRP A 29 11.18 6.88 5.54
N HIS A 30 10.82 7.37 4.36
CA HIS A 30 10.75 8.80 4.10
C HIS A 30 9.73 9.50 5.01
N ALA A 31 8.54 8.93 5.17
CA ALA A 31 7.51 9.44 6.07
C ALA A 31 8.01 9.51 7.52
N PHE A 32 8.66 8.45 8.02
CA PHE A 32 9.29 8.45 9.32
C PHE A 32 10.32 9.59 9.47
N ARG A 33 11.20 9.74 8.48
CA ARG A 33 12.17 10.84 8.46
C ARG A 33 11.52 12.23 8.55
N MET A 34 10.32 12.40 7.95
CA MET A 34 9.61 13.68 7.98
C MET A 34 8.99 13.98 9.34
N THR A 35 8.69 12.98 10.16
CA THR A 35 8.20 13.22 11.55
C THR A 35 9.26 13.81 12.45
N GLY A 36 10.55 13.59 12.17
CA GLY A 36 11.66 13.98 13.04
C GLY A 36 11.76 13.16 14.33
N CYS A 37 10.97 12.09 14.45
CA CYS A 37 10.98 11.20 15.60
C CYS A 37 12.25 10.35 15.66
N LYS A 38 12.58 9.86 16.85
CA LYS A 38 13.78 9.02 17.07
C LYS A 38 13.49 7.52 16.97
N ALA A 39 12.25 7.10 17.22
CA ALA A 39 11.81 5.72 17.15
C ALA A 39 10.43 5.61 16.49
N ILE A 40 10.10 4.41 16.02
CA ILE A 40 8.80 4.11 15.41
C ILE A 40 8.21 2.83 15.99
N TRP A 41 6.91 2.88 16.32
CA TRP A 41 6.12 1.71 16.64
C TRP A 41 5.49 1.15 15.37
N ILE A 42 5.67 -0.14 15.11
CA ILE A 42 5.03 -0.85 14.00
C ILE A 42 4.26 -2.07 14.53
N PRO A 43 3.16 -2.49 13.87
CA PRO A 43 2.49 -3.72 14.30
C PRO A 43 3.35 -4.96 14.00
N TYR A 44 3.26 -5.99 14.83
CA TYR A 44 3.84 -7.30 14.50
C TYR A 44 3.23 -7.88 13.22
N TYR A 45 1.95 -7.64 13.00
CA TYR A 45 1.26 -8.03 11.77
C TYR A 45 1.52 -7.02 10.65
N GLN A 46 2.74 -7.06 10.09
CA GLN A 46 3.19 -6.18 9.02
C GLN A 46 4.15 -6.96 8.10
N CYS A 47 4.30 -6.48 6.86
CA CYS A 47 5.25 -7.03 5.90
C CYS A 47 6.69 -6.86 6.43
N ASP A 48 7.48 -7.95 6.40
CA ASP A 48 8.88 -7.95 6.88
C ASP A 48 9.75 -6.89 6.21
N THR A 49 9.50 -6.59 4.93
CA THR A 49 10.26 -5.58 4.18
C THR A 49 10.17 -4.17 4.80
N VAL A 50 9.10 -3.85 5.54
CA VAL A 50 8.96 -2.58 6.27
C VAL A 50 9.95 -2.53 7.43
N ARG A 51 9.96 -3.57 8.24
CA ARG A 51 10.88 -3.71 9.37
C ARG A 51 12.33 -3.68 8.89
N GLU A 52 12.65 -4.49 7.90
CA GLU A 52 14.01 -4.62 7.36
C GLU A 52 14.53 -3.28 6.84
N THR A 53 13.72 -2.56 6.07
CA THR A 53 14.09 -1.24 5.57
C THR A 53 14.33 -0.24 6.71
N LEU A 54 13.46 -0.18 7.72
CA LEU A 54 13.64 0.74 8.85
C LEU A 54 14.93 0.43 9.61
N LEU A 55 15.23 -0.85 9.87
CA LEU A 55 16.46 -1.28 10.52
C LEU A 55 17.71 -1.00 9.68
N GLU A 56 17.66 -1.21 8.36
CA GLU A 56 18.76 -0.88 7.43
C GLU A 56 19.13 0.61 7.48
N TYR A 57 18.13 1.48 7.62
CA TYR A 57 18.36 2.92 7.78
C TYR A 57 18.63 3.35 9.24
N GLY A 58 18.85 2.39 10.14
CA GLY A 58 19.25 2.66 11.54
C GLY A 58 18.13 3.22 12.42
N VAL A 59 16.86 2.98 12.07
CA VAL A 59 15.71 3.42 12.85
C VAL A 59 15.50 2.50 14.05
N GLU A 60 15.26 3.05 15.24
CA GLU A 60 14.81 2.29 16.41
C GLU A 60 13.36 1.85 16.19
N VAL A 61 13.13 0.53 16.13
CA VAL A 61 11.82 -0.06 15.87
C VAL A 61 11.28 -0.70 17.12
N LYS A 62 10.07 -0.32 17.50
CA LYS A 62 9.26 -0.89 18.58
C LYS A 62 8.03 -1.58 18.00
N TYR A 63 7.46 -2.53 18.74
CA TYR A 63 6.38 -3.34 18.23
C TYR A 63 5.14 -3.27 19.10
N TYR A 64 3.97 -3.39 18.47
CA TYR A 64 2.70 -3.58 19.15
C TYR A 64 1.90 -4.70 18.47
N HIS A 65 1.00 -5.32 19.22
CA HIS A 65 0.07 -6.32 18.69
C HIS A 65 -1.23 -5.67 18.22
N THR A 66 -1.98 -6.39 17.39
CA THR A 66 -3.33 -6.03 17.00
C THR A 66 -4.31 -7.14 17.40
N ASP A 67 -5.53 -6.77 17.78
CA ASP A 67 -6.62 -7.72 17.92
C ASP A 67 -7.21 -8.13 16.55
N TRP A 68 -8.21 -9.01 16.57
CA TRP A 68 -8.90 -9.47 15.35
C TRP A 68 -9.66 -8.38 14.59
N ASN A 69 -9.92 -7.24 15.24
CA ASN A 69 -10.53 -6.05 14.63
C ASN A 69 -9.48 -5.02 14.22
N PHE A 70 -8.20 -5.42 14.19
CA PHE A 70 -7.06 -4.57 13.86
C PHE A 70 -6.88 -3.36 14.79
N ASN A 71 -7.36 -3.45 16.04
CA ASN A 71 -7.07 -2.43 17.04
C ASN A 71 -5.67 -2.66 17.62
N PRO A 72 -4.89 -1.60 17.81
CA PRO A 72 -3.63 -1.71 18.57
C PRO A 72 -3.89 -2.20 19.99
N ILE A 73 -3.09 -3.18 20.43
CA ILE A 73 -2.99 -3.62 21.83
C ILE A 73 -1.56 -3.30 22.29
N ASP A 74 -1.36 -3.05 23.59
CA ASP A 74 -0.04 -2.78 24.18
C ASP A 74 0.75 -1.60 23.54
N LEU A 75 0.07 -0.71 22.85
CA LEU A 75 0.66 0.49 22.24
C LEU A 75 0.78 1.62 23.27
N SER A 76 2.01 2.10 23.52
CA SER A 76 2.29 3.17 24.49
C SER A 76 3.43 4.06 24.01
N PRO A 77 3.22 4.87 22.94
CA PRO A 77 4.26 5.70 22.37
C PRO A 77 4.53 6.93 23.23
N MET A 78 5.79 7.35 23.26
CA MET A 78 6.19 8.65 23.78
C MET A 78 5.92 9.77 22.76
N ASP A 79 5.96 11.02 23.21
CA ASP A 79 5.67 12.18 22.36
C ASP A 79 6.62 12.38 21.18
N ASP A 80 7.84 11.84 21.26
CA ASP A 80 8.89 11.90 20.25
C ASP A 80 9.05 10.57 19.48
N GLU A 81 8.03 9.71 19.52
CA GLU A 81 7.95 8.46 18.78
C GLU A 81 6.83 8.51 17.75
N ALA A 82 7.08 7.94 16.59
CA ALA A 82 6.08 7.76 15.54
C ALA A 82 5.33 6.44 15.71
N VAL A 83 4.11 6.37 15.20
CA VAL A 83 3.32 5.14 15.18
C VAL A 83 2.83 4.88 13.75
N LEU A 84 3.13 3.71 13.22
CA LEU A 84 2.63 3.23 11.93
C LEU A 84 1.31 2.49 12.16
N PHE A 85 0.20 3.05 11.64
CA PHE A 85 -1.11 2.40 11.60
C PHE A 85 -1.39 1.89 10.19
N VAL A 86 -1.73 0.62 10.07
CA VAL A 86 -1.96 -0.04 8.78
C VAL A 86 -3.43 -0.13 8.46
N ASN A 87 -3.84 0.33 7.27
CA ASN A 87 -5.15 0.07 6.72
C ASN A 87 -5.14 -1.33 6.07
N TYR A 88 -5.35 -2.35 6.90
CA TYR A 88 -5.30 -3.74 6.48
C TYR A 88 -6.33 -4.04 5.39
N TYR A 89 -5.86 -4.65 4.31
CA TYR A 89 -6.66 -5.10 3.16
C TYR A 89 -7.43 -3.97 2.44
N GLY A 90 -7.31 -2.73 2.92
CA GLY A 90 -8.08 -1.59 2.44
C GLY A 90 -9.55 -1.64 2.83
N VAL A 91 -9.91 -2.37 3.88
CA VAL A 91 -11.30 -2.52 4.35
C VAL A 91 -11.70 -1.53 5.43
N MET A 92 -10.74 -0.75 5.95
CA MET A 92 -11.06 0.23 6.99
C MET A 92 -11.51 1.55 6.39
N SER A 93 -12.64 2.06 6.86
CA SER A 93 -13.14 3.38 6.47
C SER A 93 -12.17 4.51 6.86
N HIS A 94 -12.31 5.63 6.18
CA HIS A 94 -11.53 6.82 6.50
C HIS A 94 -11.71 7.23 7.97
N LYS A 95 -12.96 7.22 8.46
CA LYS A 95 -13.28 7.54 9.87
C LYS A 95 -12.48 6.64 10.84
N ARG A 96 -12.47 5.32 10.57
CA ARG A 96 -11.73 4.37 11.43
C ARG A 96 -10.24 4.68 11.47
N MET A 97 -9.65 5.03 10.32
CA MET A 97 -8.23 5.39 10.26
C MET A 97 -7.94 6.72 10.96
N VAL A 98 -8.87 7.69 10.95
CA VAL A 98 -8.76 8.92 11.74
C VAL A 98 -8.78 8.61 13.25
N ASP A 99 -9.66 7.71 13.70
CA ASP A 99 -9.74 7.31 15.11
C ASP A 99 -8.44 6.64 15.58
N LEU A 100 -7.78 5.86 14.71
CA LEU A 100 -6.46 5.29 15.00
C LEU A 100 -5.37 6.36 15.03
N ALA A 101 -5.34 7.25 14.05
CA ALA A 101 -4.34 8.33 13.97
C ALA A 101 -4.33 9.20 15.24
N ASN A 102 -5.51 9.46 15.80
CA ASN A 102 -5.66 10.26 17.03
C ASN A 102 -5.06 9.60 18.29
N GLN A 103 -4.62 8.35 18.21
CA GLN A 103 -3.94 7.67 19.33
C GLN A 103 -2.44 8.02 19.44
N SER A 104 -1.90 8.80 18.49
CA SER A 104 -0.49 9.19 18.46
C SER A 104 -0.33 10.66 18.11
N LYS A 105 0.73 11.30 18.60
CA LYS A 105 1.13 12.65 18.20
C LYS A 105 1.80 12.68 16.82
N ASN A 106 2.41 11.57 16.41
CA ASN A 106 3.14 11.47 15.15
C ASN A 106 2.65 10.25 14.34
N PRO A 107 1.39 10.25 13.87
CA PRO A 107 0.84 9.12 13.15
C PRO A 107 1.40 9.03 11.73
N ILE A 108 1.73 7.81 11.32
CA ILE A 108 2.02 7.44 9.95
C ILE A 108 0.97 6.43 9.52
N ILE A 109 0.25 6.71 8.43
CA ILE A 109 -0.84 5.87 7.95
C ILE A 109 -0.37 5.09 6.73
N ASP A 110 -0.27 3.78 6.88
CA ASP A 110 0.07 2.89 5.79
C ASP A 110 -1.20 2.50 5.01
N ASN A 111 -1.48 3.25 3.95
CA ASN A 111 -2.51 2.97 2.96
C ASN A 111 -1.98 2.20 1.75
N CYS A 112 -0.88 1.46 1.86
CA CYS A 112 -0.38 0.63 0.74
C CYS A 112 -1.41 -0.39 0.26
N GLN A 113 -2.35 -0.78 1.11
CA GLN A 113 -3.49 -1.65 0.78
C GLN A 113 -4.81 -0.89 0.62
N ALA A 114 -4.78 0.46 0.64
CA ALA A 114 -5.96 1.33 0.60
C ALA A 114 -5.70 2.58 -0.26
N PHE A 115 -5.27 2.39 -1.50
CA PHE A 115 -4.79 3.46 -2.40
C PHE A 115 -5.78 4.62 -2.55
N PHE A 116 -7.08 4.39 -2.45
CA PHE A 116 -8.12 5.40 -2.64
C PHE A 116 -8.58 6.08 -1.34
N ASN A 117 -8.04 5.69 -0.19
CA ASN A 117 -8.40 6.33 1.07
C ASN A 117 -7.86 7.76 1.14
N LYS A 118 -8.69 8.70 1.59
CA LYS A 118 -8.31 10.12 1.69
C LYS A 118 -7.14 10.29 2.66
N PRO A 119 -6.20 11.21 2.40
CA PRO A 119 -5.17 11.57 3.38
C PRO A 119 -5.81 12.08 4.67
N ILE A 120 -5.17 11.78 5.79
CA ILE A 120 -5.55 12.26 7.13
C ILE A 120 -4.67 13.46 7.46
N ASP A 121 -5.30 14.58 7.79
CA ASP A 121 -4.60 15.79 8.18
C ASP A 121 -3.80 15.56 9.48
N GLY A 122 -2.61 16.12 9.53
CA GLY A 122 -1.71 15.94 10.68
C GLY A 122 -0.94 14.62 10.70
N ALA A 123 -1.21 13.71 9.75
CA ALA A 123 -0.48 12.46 9.59
C ALA A 123 0.41 12.45 8.36
N MET A 124 1.42 11.59 8.35
CA MET A 124 2.10 11.14 7.13
C MET A 124 1.32 9.98 6.51
N ASN A 125 0.81 10.14 5.29
CA ASN A 125 -0.01 9.13 4.63
C ASN A 125 0.79 8.49 3.49
N ILE A 126 0.85 7.16 3.46
CA ILE A 126 1.63 6.39 2.51
C ILE A 126 0.71 5.58 1.61
N TYR A 127 1.01 5.55 0.31
CA TYR A 127 0.24 4.82 -0.69
C TYR A 127 1.18 4.07 -1.63
N SER A 128 0.80 2.84 -2.00
CA SER A 128 1.50 2.05 -3.03
C SER A 128 0.67 1.99 -4.30
N CYS A 129 1.23 2.45 -5.42
CA CYS A 129 0.56 2.38 -6.71
C CYS A 129 0.43 0.94 -7.22
N ARG A 130 1.46 0.13 -7.01
CA ARG A 130 1.66 -1.20 -7.58
C ARG A 130 0.61 -2.25 -7.19
N LYS A 131 -0.11 -2.02 -6.09
CA LYS A 131 -1.15 -2.93 -5.59
C LYS A 131 -2.53 -2.66 -6.23
N PHE A 132 -2.68 -1.52 -6.89
CA PHE A 132 -3.97 -1.08 -7.47
C PHE A 132 -3.89 -0.78 -8.96
N VAL A 133 -2.74 -0.32 -9.43
CA VAL A 133 -2.47 0.04 -10.83
C VAL A 133 -1.32 -0.80 -11.34
N GLY A 134 -1.35 -1.14 -12.62
CA GLY A 134 -0.27 -1.87 -13.29
C GLY A 134 0.96 -1.00 -13.52
N THR A 135 1.73 -0.74 -12.48
CA THR A 135 2.97 0.06 -12.53
C THR A 135 4.18 -0.76 -12.06
N PRO A 136 5.37 -0.53 -12.63
CA PRO A 136 6.58 -1.27 -12.24
C PRO A 136 7.15 -0.83 -10.90
N ASP A 137 6.96 0.42 -10.51
CA ASP A 137 7.36 1.07 -9.27
C ASP A 137 6.25 2.01 -8.79
N GLY A 138 6.47 2.80 -7.77
CA GLY A 138 5.61 3.90 -7.39
C GLY A 138 4.94 3.81 -6.04
N ALA A 139 5.14 4.87 -5.27
CA ALA A 139 4.49 5.13 -4.00
C ALA A 139 4.39 6.64 -3.76
N TYR A 140 3.46 7.02 -2.88
CA TYR A 140 3.30 8.40 -2.44
C TYR A 140 3.50 8.51 -0.94
N VAL A 141 4.04 9.66 -0.51
CA VAL A 141 3.91 10.17 0.86
C VAL A 141 3.19 11.50 0.79
N ILE A 142 2.11 11.64 1.53
CA ILE A 142 1.29 12.86 1.59
C ILE A 142 1.23 13.32 3.04
N GLY A 143 1.62 14.56 3.28
CA GLY A 143 1.61 15.16 4.60
C GLY A 143 2.52 16.38 4.65
N LYS A 144 2.52 17.06 5.78
CA LYS A 144 3.30 18.29 5.95
C LYS A 144 4.78 18.05 5.63
N ASP A 145 5.33 18.88 4.74
CA ASP A 145 6.74 18.84 4.36
C ASP A 145 7.18 17.57 3.58
N ALA A 146 6.24 16.75 3.12
CA ALA A 146 6.55 15.48 2.43
C ALA A 146 7.47 15.64 1.21
N HIS A 147 7.46 16.80 0.53
CA HIS A 147 8.33 17.08 -0.62
C HIS A 147 9.80 17.25 -0.24
N LYS A 148 10.12 17.54 1.05
CA LYS A 148 11.50 17.79 1.49
C LYS A 148 12.41 16.60 1.18
N TYR A 149 13.63 16.90 0.79
CA TYR A 149 14.67 15.95 0.41
C TYR A 149 14.43 15.12 -0.87
N VAL A 150 13.24 15.13 -1.46
CA VAL A 150 12.92 14.33 -2.67
C VAL A 150 13.91 14.62 -3.82
N GLU A 151 14.27 15.90 -4.02
CA GLU A 151 15.23 16.27 -5.06
C GLU A 151 16.66 15.72 -4.85
N LYS A 152 16.97 15.29 -3.63
CA LYS A 152 18.28 14.67 -3.32
C LYS A 152 18.31 13.18 -3.64
N TYR A 153 17.14 12.55 -3.85
CA TYR A 153 17.08 11.13 -4.19
C TYR A 153 17.38 10.91 -5.68
N PRO A 154 18.04 9.80 -6.01
CA PRO A 154 18.26 9.42 -7.40
C PRO A 154 16.92 9.18 -8.13
N GLN A 155 16.95 9.27 -9.44
CA GLN A 155 15.79 8.97 -10.28
C GLN A 155 15.68 7.47 -10.52
N CYS A 156 14.51 6.86 -10.25
CA CYS A 156 14.22 5.49 -10.67
C CYS A 156 13.95 5.44 -12.18
N TYR A 157 14.45 4.39 -12.82
CA TYR A 157 14.21 4.06 -14.23
C TYR A 157 13.65 2.63 -14.29
N SER A 158 12.47 2.46 -14.88
CA SER A 158 11.73 1.18 -14.85
C SER A 158 11.39 0.65 -16.24
N SER A 159 11.93 1.22 -17.31
CA SER A 159 11.60 0.83 -18.69
C SER A 159 11.96 -0.63 -19.00
N ASP A 160 13.11 -1.07 -18.52
CA ASP A 160 13.64 -2.42 -18.74
C ASP A 160 13.07 -3.48 -17.79
N THR A 161 12.43 -3.07 -16.71
CA THR A 161 11.79 -3.96 -15.74
C THR A 161 10.27 -3.97 -15.81
N ALA A 162 9.66 -3.12 -16.62
CA ALA A 162 8.21 -3.05 -16.85
C ALA A 162 7.67 -4.11 -17.83
N THR A 163 8.53 -4.94 -18.41
CA THR A 163 8.18 -5.93 -19.44
C THR A 163 7.05 -6.87 -19.00
N PHE A 164 7.00 -7.25 -17.71
CA PHE A 164 5.95 -8.11 -17.17
C PHE A 164 4.55 -7.52 -17.37
N LEU A 165 4.39 -6.19 -17.43
CA LEU A 165 3.11 -5.54 -17.67
C LEU A 165 2.61 -5.80 -19.09
N LEU A 166 3.51 -5.73 -20.08
CA LEU A 166 3.20 -6.06 -21.46
C LEU A 166 2.93 -7.56 -21.61
N MET A 167 3.73 -8.41 -20.96
CA MET A 167 3.54 -9.85 -20.96
C MET A 167 2.19 -10.27 -20.38
N ARG A 168 1.66 -9.52 -19.40
CA ARG A 168 0.32 -9.78 -18.85
C ARG A 168 -0.80 -9.55 -19.86
N ILE A 169 -0.63 -8.60 -20.77
CA ILE A 169 -1.59 -8.34 -21.85
C ILE A 169 -1.57 -9.52 -22.85
N GLU A 170 -0.39 -10.02 -23.20
CA GLU A 170 -0.20 -11.07 -24.19
C GLU A 170 -0.50 -12.48 -23.66
N TYR A 171 -0.07 -12.79 -22.43
CA TYR A 171 -0.03 -14.15 -21.88
C TYR A 171 -0.90 -14.34 -20.61
N GLY A 172 -1.56 -13.30 -20.12
CA GLY A 172 -2.27 -13.34 -18.83
C GLY A 172 -1.34 -13.20 -17.64
N CYS A 173 -1.83 -13.55 -16.46
CA CYS A 173 -1.13 -13.29 -15.19
C CYS A 173 -0.20 -14.41 -14.72
N GLU A 174 -0.19 -15.56 -15.41
CA GLU A 174 0.55 -16.77 -15.05
C GLU A 174 1.83 -16.96 -15.87
N GLY A 175 2.58 -18.02 -15.56
CA GLY A 175 3.75 -18.45 -16.33
C GLY A 175 4.80 -17.36 -16.48
N LYS A 176 5.20 -17.07 -17.72
CA LYS A 176 6.28 -16.12 -18.03
C LYS A 176 6.02 -14.70 -17.50
N ALA A 177 4.77 -14.26 -17.48
CA ALA A 177 4.42 -12.94 -16.94
C ALA A 177 4.57 -12.89 -15.42
N TYR A 178 4.24 -13.98 -14.73
CA TYR A 178 4.48 -14.12 -13.29
C TYR A 178 5.97 -14.16 -12.97
N GLU A 179 6.76 -14.93 -13.70
CA GLU A 179 8.21 -15.01 -13.54
C GLU A 179 8.89 -13.63 -13.71
N ALA A 180 8.54 -12.92 -14.79
CA ALA A 180 9.06 -11.56 -15.04
C ALA A 180 8.66 -10.57 -13.93
N ARG A 181 7.44 -10.70 -13.38
CA ARG A 181 7.02 -9.92 -12.21
C ARG A 181 7.86 -10.26 -10.99
N SER A 182 8.07 -11.54 -10.71
CA SER A 182 8.87 -11.98 -9.55
C SER A 182 10.29 -11.42 -9.61
N ILE A 183 10.91 -11.42 -10.78
CA ILE A 183 12.23 -10.80 -11.00
C ILE A 183 12.19 -9.30 -10.66
N ASN A 184 11.16 -8.58 -11.10
CA ASN A 184 11.01 -7.16 -10.77
C ASN A 184 10.82 -6.92 -9.26
N GLU A 185 10.05 -7.77 -8.57
CA GLU A 185 9.87 -7.68 -7.11
C GLU A 185 11.21 -7.84 -6.38
N HIS A 186 11.99 -8.88 -6.72
CA HIS A 186 13.32 -9.10 -6.13
C HIS A 186 14.29 -7.94 -6.39
N ARG A 187 14.24 -7.36 -7.61
CA ARG A 187 15.04 -6.17 -7.92
C ARG A 187 14.68 -5.00 -7.01
N ILE A 188 13.40 -4.71 -6.90
CA ILE A 188 12.89 -3.61 -6.08
C ILE A 188 13.27 -3.80 -4.61
N ASP A 189 13.32 -5.03 -4.12
CA ASP A 189 13.67 -5.34 -2.73
C ASP A 189 15.07 -4.87 -2.32
N GLY A 190 16.00 -4.79 -3.24
CA GLY A 190 17.36 -4.27 -3.01
C GLY A 190 17.57 -2.79 -3.36
N GLU A 191 16.54 -2.06 -3.83
CA GLU A 191 16.71 -0.68 -4.28
C GLU A 191 16.69 0.33 -3.12
N PRO A 192 17.57 1.36 -3.18
CA PRO A 192 17.51 2.48 -2.24
C PRO A 192 16.25 3.32 -2.46
N VAL A 193 16.06 4.30 -1.58
CA VAL A 193 15.03 5.33 -1.77
C VAL A 193 15.33 6.17 -3.01
N MET A 194 14.41 6.16 -3.98
CA MET A 194 14.52 6.88 -5.24
C MET A 194 13.22 7.64 -5.56
N LYS A 195 13.30 8.61 -6.45
CA LYS A 195 12.11 9.25 -7.05
C LYS A 195 11.37 8.24 -7.94
N MET A 196 10.05 8.29 -7.94
CA MET A 196 9.18 7.52 -8.85
C MET A 196 9.61 7.68 -10.31
N SER A 197 9.57 6.60 -11.09
CA SER A 197 9.94 6.64 -12.51
C SER A 197 8.97 7.48 -13.33
N LYS A 198 9.49 8.05 -14.42
CA LYS A 198 8.65 8.77 -15.39
C LYS A 198 7.64 7.86 -16.08
N LEU A 199 8.01 6.58 -16.28
CA LEU A 199 7.09 5.58 -16.84
C LEU A 199 5.88 5.35 -15.93
N THR A 200 6.12 5.14 -14.64
CA THR A 200 5.03 5.00 -13.66
C THR A 200 4.13 6.22 -13.64
N ARG A 201 4.70 7.43 -13.66
CA ARG A 201 3.88 8.67 -13.72
C ARG A 201 3.02 8.73 -14.98
N ALA A 202 3.57 8.37 -16.13
CA ALA A 202 2.80 8.36 -17.39
C ALA A 202 1.64 7.35 -17.35
N ILE A 203 1.85 6.17 -16.75
CA ILE A 203 0.80 5.18 -16.55
C ILE A 203 -0.28 5.72 -15.60
N LEU A 204 0.12 6.32 -14.49
CA LEU A 204 -0.82 6.89 -13.50
C LEU A 204 -1.65 8.02 -14.10
N ASP A 205 -1.06 8.89 -14.92
CA ASP A 205 -1.78 9.96 -15.64
C ASP A 205 -2.81 9.41 -16.65
N GLY A 206 -2.60 8.19 -17.18
CA GLY A 206 -3.49 7.53 -18.12
C GLY A 206 -4.49 6.55 -17.50
N THR A 207 -4.55 6.44 -16.17
CA THR A 207 -5.35 5.43 -15.48
C THR A 207 -6.80 5.86 -15.27
N ASP A 208 -7.75 4.96 -15.60
CA ASP A 208 -9.18 5.13 -15.25
C ASP A 208 -9.43 4.68 -13.81
N TYR A 209 -9.29 5.59 -12.87
CA TYR A 209 -9.45 5.33 -11.44
C TYR A 209 -10.87 4.97 -11.04
N GLU A 210 -11.88 5.54 -11.70
CA GLU A 210 -13.28 5.27 -11.38
C GLU A 210 -13.68 3.84 -11.81
N TYR A 211 -13.15 3.37 -12.93
CA TYR A 211 -13.29 1.97 -13.32
C TYR A 211 -12.68 1.01 -12.29
N ILE A 212 -11.44 1.29 -11.84
CA ILE A 212 -10.77 0.46 -10.83
C ILE A 212 -11.57 0.41 -9.54
N LYS A 213 -12.02 1.57 -9.03
CA LYS A 213 -12.82 1.67 -7.80
C LYS A 213 -14.09 0.82 -7.89
N ARG A 214 -14.84 0.98 -8.98
CA ARG A 214 -16.08 0.22 -9.22
C ARG A 214 -15.81 -1.27 -9.23
N CYS A 215 -14.89 -1.76 -10.07
CA CYS A 215 -14.58 -3.18 -10.16
C CYS A 215 -14.16 -3.79 -8.82
N ARG A 216 -13.34 -3.06 -8.02
CA ARG A 216 -12.91 -3.56 -6.71
C ARG A 216 -14.06 -3.66 -5.71
N ARG A 217 -14.95 -2.69 -5.68
CA ARG A 217 -16.14 -2.71 -4.84
C ARG A 217 -17.07 -3.85 -5.23
N ASP A 218 -17.37 -3.98 -6.53
CA ASP A 218 -18.24 -5.03 -7.04
C ASP A 218 -17.69 -6.43 -6.69
N ASN A 219 -16.39 -6.65 -6.91
CA ASN A 219 -15.71 -7.90 -6.55
C ASN A 219 -15.74 -8.17 -5.04
N PHE A 220 -15.58 -7.14 -4.22
CA PHE A 220 -15.61 -7.29 -2.77
C PHE A 220 -17.00 -7.69 -2.25
N VAL A 221 -18.06 -7.03 -2.75
CA VAL A 221 -19.44 -7.35 -2.41
C VAL A 221 -19.76 -8.77 -2.89
N PHE A 222 -19.43 -9.10 -4.13
CA PHE A 222 -19.61 -10.46 -4.66
C PHE A 222 -18.91 -11.52 -3.80
N ALA A 223 -17.66 -11.29 -3.41
CA ALA A 223 -16.94 -12.21 -2.53
C ALA A 223 -17.61 -12.34 -1.15
N HIS A 224 -18.14 -11.23 -0.61
CA HIS A 224 -18.86 -11.26 0.66
C HIS A 224 -20.16 -12.06 0.57
N ASP A 225 -20.93 -11.89 -0.51
CA ASP A 225 -22.18 -12.63 -0.75
C ASP A 225 -21.91 -14.15 -0.83
N MET A 226 -20.79 -14.54 -1.41
CA MET A 226 -20.40 -15.96 -1.56
C MET A 226 -19.77 -16.57 -0.32
N LEU A 227 -18.96 -15.82 0.42
CA LEU A 227 -18.05 -16.34 1.45
C LEU A 227 -18.38 -15.81 2.86
N GLY A 228 -19.22 -14.81 2.98
CA GLY A 228 -19.51 -14.17 4.27
C GLY A 228 -20.07 -15.11 5.32
N CYS A 229 -20.85 -16.12 4.91
CA CYS A 229 -21.45 -17.10 5.84
C CYS A 229 -20.42 -18.06 6.48
N ILE A 230 -19.25 -18.25 5.87
CA ILE A 230 -18.16 -19.10 6.41
C ILE A 230 -17.00 -18.28 6.97
N ASN A 231 -17.01 -16.96 6.79
CA ASN A 231 -15.94 -16.08 7.25
C ASN A 231 -16.03 -15.83 8.76
N LYS A 232 -14.97 -16.09 9.49
CA LYS A 232 -14.87 -15.87 10.95
C LYS A 232 -14.70 -14.42 11.36
N ILE A 233 -14.32 -13.56 10.43
CA ILE A 233 -14.29 -12.12 10.64
C ILE A 233 -15.38 -11.45 9.81
N ASN A 234 -15.78 -10.24 10.21
CA ASN A 234 -16.73 -9.42 9.44
C ASN A 234 -15.96 -8.32 8.67
N PRO A 235 -15.60 -8.53 7.38
CA PRO A 235 -14.89 -7.51 6.60
C PRO A 235 -15.71 -6.23 6.36
N LEU A 236 -17.03 -6.29 6.55
CA LEU A 236 -17.91 -5.13 6.42
C LEU A 236 -17.98 -4.25 7.68
N GLN A 237 -17.35 -4.66 8.78
CA GLN A 237 -17.44 -3.94 10.06
C GLN A 237 -17.07 -2.46 9.97
N TYR A 238 -16.09 -2.13 9.13
CA TYR A 238 -15.61 -0.76 8.94
C TYR A 238 -15.78 -0.27 7.49
N TYR A 239 -16.51 -1.05 6.67
CA TYR A 239 -16.75 -0.71 5.27
C TYR A 239 -17.78 0.40 5.16
N ASP A 240 -17.53 1.36 4.28
CA ASP A 240 -18.46 2.43 3.91
C ASP A 240 -18.43 2.68 2.38
N GLU A 241 -19.23 3.62 1.92
CA GLU A 241 -19.37 3.95 0.50
C GLU A 241 -18.08 4.49 -0.15
N ASP A 242 -17.15 5.06 0.65
CA ASP A 242 -15.87 5.58 0.18
C ASP A 242 -14.77 4.49 0.18
N THR A 243 -14.98 3.37 0.88
CA THR A 243 -14.00 2.28 1.00
C THR A 243 -13.81 1.55 -0.33
N VAL A 244 -12.56 1.38 -0.74
CA VAL A 244 -12.17 0.62 -1.94
C VAL A 244 -11.16 -0.46 -1.54
N PRO A 245 -11.61 -1.69 -1.25
CA PRO A 245 -10.75 -2.75 -0.74
C PRO A 245 -9.69 -3.21 -1.76
N MET A 246 -8.54 -3.62 -1.24
CA MET A 246 -7.53 -4.31 -2.05
C MET A 246 -7.94 -5.75 -2.31
N VAL A 247 -8.36 -6.45 -1.28
CA VAL A 247 -8.77 -7.86 -1.31
C VAL A 247 -9.92 -8.10 -0.32
N TYR A 248 -10.60 -9.24 -0.46
CA TYR A 248 -11.56 -9.72 0.52
C TYR A 248 -10.82 -10.61 1.54
N PRO A 249 -10.65 -10.20 2.81
CA PRO A 249 -10.01 -11.03 3.81
C PRO A 249 -10.96 -12.16 4.23
N LEU A 250 -10.50 -13.39 4.11
CA LEU A 250 -11.23 -14.60 4.50
C LEU A 250 -10.47 -15.36 5.57
N VAL A 251 -11.11 -15.55 6.72
CA VAL A 251 -10.60 -16.42 7.81
C VAL A 251 -11.54 -17.60 7.96
N VAL A 252 -11.02 -18.79 7.76
CA VAL A 252 -11.74 -20.06 7.89
C VAL A 252 -10.95 -21.01 8.77
N GLU A 253 -11.65 -21.93 9.45
CA GLU A 253 -11.06 -22.96 10.30
C GLU A 253 -11.00 -24.35 9.60
N ASP A 254 -11.63 -24.47 8.43
CA ASP A 254 -11.66 -25.72 7.67
C ASP A 254 -10.35 -25.91 6.90
N GLU A 255 -9.43 -26.71 7.48
CA GLU A 255 -8.13 -27.04 6.86
C GLU A 255 -8.29 -27.73 5.49
N GLN A 256 -9.34 -28.53 5.29
CA GLN A 256 -9.58 -29.20 4.00
C GLN A 256 -10.02 -28.21 2.94
N LEU A 257 -10.81 -27.20 3.32
CA LEU A 257 -11.17 -26.11 2.42
C LEU A 257 -9.93 -25.29 2.04
N ILE A 258 -9.11 -24.92 3.02
CA ILE A 258 -7.85 -24.20 2.80
C ILE A 258 -6.98 -24.99 1.81
N GLN A 259 -6.75 -26.28 2.05
CA GLN A 259 -5.93 -27.12 1.16
C GLN A 259 -6.51 -27.19 -0.26
N ARG A 260 -7.83 -27.37 -0.41
CA ARG A 260 -8.47 -27.37 -1.74
C ARG A 260 -8.32 -26.04 -2.47
N LEU A 261 -8.38 -24.91 -1.77
CA LEU A 261 -8.16 -23.59 -2.36
C LEU A 261 -6.72 -23.44 -2.85
N PHE A 262 -5.73 -23.88 -2.06
CA PHE A 262 -4.33 -23.89 -2.49
C PHE A 262 -4.09 -24.80 -3.71
N ASP A 263 -4.64 -26.01 -3.70
CA ASP A 263 -4.48 -26.99 -4.78
C ASP A 263 -5.13 -26.51 -6.09
N ALA A 264 -6.21 -25.76 -5.99
CA ALA A 264 -6.89 -25.14 -7.13
C ALA A 264 -6.11 -23.96 -7.75
N LYS A 265 -4.98 -23.55 -7.16
CA LYS A 265 -4.13 -22.42 -7.61
C LYS A 265 -4.90 -21.12 -7.81
N HIS A 266 -5.90 -20.86 -6.98
CA HIS A 266 -6.69 -19.62 -7.01
C HIS A 266 -6.16 -18.55 -6.05
N PHE A 267 -4.89 -18.70 -5.59
CA PHE A 267 -4.20 -17.75 -4.71
C PHE A 267 -2.89 -17.28 -5.30
#